data_ea5b8aff534f8bce8780a1f4711e3aca
#
_entry.id   ea5b8aff534f8bce8780a1f4711e3aca
#
_cell.length_a   1.000
_cell.length_b   1.000
_cell.length_c   1.000
_cell.angle_alpha   90.00
_cell.angle_beta   90.00
_cell.angle_gamma   90.00
#
_symmetry.space_group_name_H-M   'P 1'
#
loop_
_entity.id
_entity.type
_entity.pdbx_description
1 polymer ?
#
loop_
_entity_poly.entity_id
_entity_poly.type
_entity_poly.pdbx_seq_one_letter_code
_entity_poly.pdbx_strand_id
1 'polypeptide(L)'
;QSVEFGAERSQTVLDSKLALGVLSLSSSGQDAYGGLTPVSIPNANTKVEEIRYEPFAIHNWRINPRMSLETSFVYEASEITLSGDVSNSRTFNFFKPKVDYRFDITPQLQLRVMIEKFVRQLSFMDFVAINDQTDEDSDTLPGNSNLRPDYWWNYNFLAEYRLPDDQGVVSANFYHHRHKDFLQRIDVSNGPDEIRSAAGNIGTGDMYVFEVKGSIRLKRLGMPNVLFTTTANVRDSWVKDSFIDITRRFNNYHRGEFNWSIRHDIPNLRMNYGIEMRNRIDGGTKRWDIEDIEEDHADPYFEGFIEIIAFGDLTFRLNARNLTDVEVCRDRIRYEGHIVNNILEEVEYMCRGFGRTFSLQVTGTF
;
A
#
# COMPACT_ATOMS: atom_id res chain seq x y z
N GLN A 1 -26.27 14.61 20.53
CA GLN A 1 -24.88 14.32 20.87
C GLN A 1 -24.79 12.91 21.44
N SER A 2 -23.75 12.20 21.12
CA SER A 2 -23.39 10.92 21.75
C SER A 2 -21.91 10.89 22.07
N VAL A 3 -21.55 10.22 23.14
CA VAL A 3 -20.16 9.97 23.52
C VAL A 3 -20.01 8.46 23.72
N GLU A 4 -18.96 7.93 23.14
CA GLU A 4 -18.54 6.54 23.32
C GLU A 4 -17.12 6.55 23.88
N PHE A 5 -16.83 5.64 24.80
CA PHE A 5 -15.49 5.43 25.32
C PHE A 5 -15.24 3.96 25.58
N GLY A 6 -14.01 3.55 25.45
CA GLY A 6 -13.61 2.17 25.62
C GLY A 6 -12.10 2.04 25.66
N ALA A 7 -11.64 0.79 25.68
CA ALA A 7 -10.24 0.46 25.57
C ALA A 7 -10.07 -0.85 24.82
N GLU A 8 -9.04 -0.91 23.99
CA GLU A 8 -8.60 -2.12 23.31
C GLU A 8 -7.26 -2.58 23.87
N ARG A 9 -7.07 -3.90 23.94
CA ARG A 9 -5.77 -4.53 24.20
C ARG A 9 -5.48 -5.51 23.09
N SER A 10 -4.32 -5.38 22.46
CA SER A 10 -3.82 -6.34 21.48
C SER A 10 -2.48 -6.92 21.92
N GLN A 11 -2.23 -8.16 21.50
CA GLN A 11 -0.94 -8.83 21.67
C GLN A 11 -0.62 -9.56 20.37
N THR A 12 0.53 -9.28 19.80
CA THR A 12 1.01 -9.88 18.55
C THR A 12 2.39 -10.48 18.80
N VAL A 13 2.64 -11.67 18.26
CA VAL A 13 3.91 -12.38 18.43
C VAL A 13 4.36 -12.92 17.09
N LEU A 14 5.63 -12.72 16.75
CA LEU A 14 6.34 -13.38 15.66
C LEU A 14 7.53 -14.14 16.26
N ASP A 15 7.64 -15.44 15.96
CA ASP A 15 8.83 -16.25 16.25
C ASP A 15 9.47 -16.61 14.91
N SER A 16 10.64 -16.04 14.62
CA SER A 16 11.35 -16.21 13.36
C SER A 16 12.62 -16.98 13.55
N LYS A 17 12.84 -17.98 12.69
CA LYS A 17 14.07 -18.77 12.64
C LYS A 17 14.53 -18.89 11.21
N LEU A 18 15.69 -18.35 10.90
CA LEU A 18 16.33 -18.42 9.60
C LEU A 18 17.63 -19.20 9.73
N ALA A 19 17.84 -20.17 8.84
CA ALA A 19 19.10 -20.90 8.72
C ALA A 19 19.56 -20.83 7.26
N LEU A 20 20.77 -20.35 7.05
CA LEU A 20 21.40 -20.31 5.73
C LEU A 20 22.65 -21.18 5.72
N GLY A 21 22.81 -21.97 4.68
CA GLY A 21 24.00 -22.75 4.42
C GLY A 21 24.47 -22.54 2.99
N VAL A 22 25.79 -22.46 2.80
CA VAL A 22 26.40 -22.32 1.47
C VAL A 22 27.29 -23.48 1.15
N LEU A 23 27.43 -23.82 -0.14
CA LEU A 23 28.40 -24.78 -0.59
C LEU A 23 29.81 -24.15 -0.49
N SER A 24 30.66 -24.72 0.33
CA SER A 24 32.04 -24.27 0.49
C SER A 24 33.01 -25.39 0.08
N LEU A 25 33.97 -25.04 -0.76
CA LEU A 25 35.04 -25.96 -1.18
C LEU A 25 36.17 -26.06 -0.13
N SER A 26 36.20 -25.13 0.83
CA SER A 26 37.25 -25.01 1.85
C SER A 26 36.86 -25.53 3.22
N SER A 27 35.60 -25.88 3.46
CA SER A 27 35.11 -26.35 4.75
C SER A 27 34.18 -27.57 4.58
N SER A 28 34.16 -28.46 5.57
CA SER A 28 33.21 -29.59 5.59
C SER A 28 31.82 -29.08 5.96
N GLY A 29 30.81 -29.45 5.16
CA GLY A 29 29.44 -29.17 5.47
C GLY A 29 28.93 -29.89 6.72
N GLN A 30 27.83 -29.43 7.28
CA GLN A 30 27.18 -30.00 8.46
C GLN A 30 25.86 -30.70 8.09
N ASP A 31 25.61 -31.87 8.67
CA ASP A 31 24.41 -32.65 8.40
C ASP A 31 23.10 -31.87 8.71
N ALA A 32 23.10 -31.05 9.76
CA ALA A 32 21.97 -30.19 10.12
C ALA A 32 21.62 -29.14 9.04
N TYR A 33 22.54 -28.87 8.12
CA TYR A 33 22.36 -27.97 6.98
C TYR A 33 22.38 -28.70 5.64
N GLY A 34 22.04 -30.00 5.65
CA GLY A 34 22.04 -30.82 4.41
C GLY A 34 23.42 -30.95 3.74
N GLY A 35 24.50 -30.93 4.53
CA GLY A 35 25.87 -30.97 4.03
C GLY A 35 26.46 -29.62 3.61
N LEU A 36 25.73 -28.53 3.82
CA LEU A 36 26.21 -27.15 3.56
C LEU A 36 26.98 -26.60 4.76
N THR A 37 27.79 -25.59 4.53
CA THR A 37 28.46 -24.83 5.58
C THR A 37 27.53 -23.74 6.11
N PRO A 38 27.23 -23.70 7.42
CA PRO A 38 26.34 -22.67 7.97
C PRO A 38 26.94 -21.28 7.85
N VAL A 39 26.09 -20.32 7.53
CA VAL A 39 26.43 -18.89 7.49
C VAL A 39 25.77 -18.20 8.68
N SER A 40 26.53 -17.39 9.40
CA SER A 40 25.98 -16.56 10.50
C SER A 40 25.25 -15.35 9.95
N ILE A 41 23.98 -15.22 10.30
CA ILE A 41 23.14 -14.10 9.91
C ILE A 41 22.69 -13.36 11.17
N PRO A 42 22.89 -12.04 11.27
CA PRO A 42 22.36 -11.26 12.38
C PRO A 42 20.82 -11.35 12.44
N ASN A 43 20.27 -11.45 13.63
CA ASN A 43 18.81 -11.54 13.89
C ASN A 43 18.11 -12.77 13.26
N ALA A 44 18.85 -13.85 12.96
CA ALA A 44 18.31 -15.05 12.33
C ALA A 44 17.30 -15.79 13.22
N ASN A 45 17.50 -15.76 14.53
CA ASN A 45 16.62 -16.39 15.52
C ASN A 45 16.11 -15.30 16.48
N THR A 46 14.96 -14.74 16.16
CA THR A 46 14.43 -13.61 16.93
C THR A 46 12.94 -13.77 17.13
N LYS A 47 12.50 -13.65 18.38
CA LYS A 47 11.11 -13.52 18.75
C LYS A 47 10.79 -12.03 18.96
N VAL A 48 9.75 -11.54 18.28
CA VAL A 48 9.21 -10.18 18.44
C VAL A 48 7.84 -10.29 19.07
N GLU A 49 7.58 -9.53 20.13
CA GLU A 49 6.29 -9.47 20.81
C GLU A 49 5.89 -8.02 21.03
N GLU A 50 4.66 -7.66 20.66
CA GLU A 50 4.06 -6.38 20.97
C GLU A 50 2.87 -6.58 21.91
N ILE A 51 2.81 -5.76 22.95
CA ILE A 51 1.62 -5.57 23.78
C ILE A 51 1.19 -4.11 23.65
N ARG A 52 -0.05 -3.87 23.25
CA ARG A 52 -0.58 -2.54 23.00
C ARG A 52 -1.91 -2.34 23.71
N TYR A 53 -2.09 -1.15 24.28
CA TYR A 53 -3.32 -0.67 24.91
C TYR A 53 -3.75 0.63 24.24
N GLU A 54 -5.03 0.72 23.88
CA GLU A 54 -5.61 1.87 23.19
C GLU A 54 -6.94 2.30 23.84
N PRO A 55 -6.91 3.00 24.98
CA PRO A 55 -8.09 3.69 25.47
C PRO A 55 -8.51 4.79 24.49
N PHE A 56 -9.82 4.94 24.26
CA PHE A 56 -10.37 5.89 23.33
C PHE A 56 -11.62 6.59 23.86
N ALA A 57 -11.90 7.77 23.30
CA ALA A 57 -13.15 8.49 23.45
C ALA A 57 -13.56 9.07 22.09
N ILE A 58 -14.83 8.86 21.71
CA ILE A 58 -15.40 9.37 20.46
C ILE A 58 -16.61 10.22 20.82
N HIS A 59 -16.67 11.44 20.32
CA HIS A 59 -17.80 12.34 20.47
C HIS A 59 -18.41 12.63 19.10
N ASN A 60 -19.69 12.31 18.95
CA ASN A 60 -20.49 12.62 17.77
C ASN A 60 -21.48 13.73 18.08
N TRP A 61 -21.37 14.83 17.38
CA TRP A 61 -22.23 15.98 17.56
C TRP A 61 -22.94 16.37 16.26
N ARG A 62 -24.24 16.14 16.20
CA ARG A 62 -25.08 16.70 15.16
C ARG A 62 -25.46 18.12 15.58
N ILE A 63 -24.71 19.09 15.05
CA ILE A 63 -24.87 20.53 15.37
C ILE A 63 -26.24 21.00 14.89
N ASN A 64 -26.61 20.64 13.66
CA ASN A 64 -27.92 20.87 13.06
C ASN A 64 -28.16 19.84 11.95
N PRO A 65 -29.30 19.85 11.20
CA PRO A 65 -29.58 18.89 10.13
C PRO A 65 -28.54 18.84 9.01
N ARG A 66 -27.73 19.91 8.82
CA ARG A 66 -26.74 20.06 7.77
C ARG A 66 -25.32 19.94 8.24
N MET A 67 -25.07 19.94 9.55
CA MET A 67 -23.71 19.97 10.10
C MET A 67 -23.53 18.90 11.15
N SER A 68 -22.47 18.14 11.02
CA SER A 68 -22.04 17.17 12.04
C SER A 68 -20.53 17.29 12.27
N LEU A 69 -20.15 17.03 13.51
CA LEU A 69 -18.77 17.00 13.95
C LEU A 69 -18.55 15.68 14.71
N GLU A 70 -17.54 14.93 14.28
CA GLU A 70 -16.97 13.83 15.03
C GLU A 70 -15.59 14.23 15.54
N THR A 71 -15.36 14.01 16.81
CA THR A 71 -14.03 14.14 17.40
C THR A 71 -13.67 12.84 18.09
N SER A 72 -12.49 12.32 17.84
CA SER A 72 -12.00 11.16 18.55
C SER A 72 -10.61 11.39 19.10
N PHE A 73 -10.35 10.76 20.23
CA PHE A 73 -9.06 10.76 20.90
C PHE A 73 -8.73 9.32 21.24
N VAL A 74 -7.60 8.85 20.72
CA VAL A 74 -7.06 7.54 21.07
C VAL A 74 -5.69 7.78 21.67
N TYR A 75 -5.39 7.14 22.78
CA TYR A 75 -4.07 7.12 23.37
C TYR A 75 -3.50 5.70 23.23
N GLU A 76 -2.47 5.57 22.43
CA GLU A 76 -1.77 4.31 22.22
C GLU A 76 -0.58 4.22 23.17
N ALA A 77 -0.49 3.14 23.94
CA ALA A 77 0.68 2.77 24.71
C ALA A 77 1.06 1.35 24.28
N SER A 78 2.23 1.20 23.65
CA SER A 78 2.72 -0.10 23.18
C SER A 78 4.13 -0.38 23.70
N GLU A 79 4.42 -1.66 23.92
CA GLU A 79 5.74 -2.17 24.22
C GLU A 79 6.07 -3.26 23.19
N ILE A 80 7.22 -3.10 22.52
CA ILE A 80 7.77 -4.10 21.60
C ILE A 80 9.02 -4.69 22.25
N THR A 81 9.02 -6.01 22.44
CA THR A 81 10.11 -6.76 23.02
C THR A 81 10.69 -7.73 22.00
N LEU A 82 12.01 -7.69 21.84
CA LEU A 82 12.78 -8.63 21.04
C LEU A 82 13.56 -9.54 21.98
N SER A 83 13.64 -10.81 21.65
CA SER A 83 14.45 -11.82 22.35
C SER A 83 15.00 -12.84 21.37
N GLY A 84 16.08 -13.53 21.76
CA GLY A 84 16.82 -14.45 20.89
C GLY A 84 18.20 -13.91 20.58
N ASP A 85 18.59 -13.82 19.32
CA ASP A 85 19.89 -13.29 18.89
C ASP A 85 20.07 -11.81 19.27
N VAL A 86 18.95 -11.07 19.33
CA VAL A 86 18.91 -9.70 19.83
C VAL A 86 17.93 -9.61 20.98
N SER A 87 18.33 -8.89 22.03
CA SER A 87 17.47 -8.55 23.17
C SER A 87 17.32 -7.04 23.25
N ASN A 88 16.08 -6.57 23.07
CA ASN A 88 15.72 -5.15 23.13
C ASN A 88 14.28 -5.01 23.60
N SER A 89 13.97 -3.97 24.36
CA SER A 89 12.59 -3.60 24.68
C SER A 89 12.40 -2.10 24.50
N ARG A 90 11.30 -1.71 23.85
CA ARG A 90 11.00 -0.32 23.53
C ARG A 90 9.53 -0.03 23.77
N THR A 91 9.28 1.07 24.46
CA THR A 91 7.93 1.57 24.73
C THR A 91 7.63 2.78 23.86
N PHE A 92 6.44 2.81 23.28
CA PHE A 92 5.94 3.90 22.47
C PHE A 92 4.62 4.42 23.02
N ASN A 93 4.47 5.74 22.97
CA ASN A 93 3.24 6.40 23.42
C ASN A 93 2.81 7.43 22.35
N PHE A 94 1.57 7.31 21.89
CA PHE A 94 1.03 8.20 20.88
C PHE A 94 -0.35 8.70 21.27
N PHE A 95 -0.54 10.01 21.20
CA PHE A 95 -1.85 10.61 21.21
C PHE A 95 -2.31 10.78 19.75
N LYS A 96 -3.44 10.16 19.39
CA LYS A 96 -4.01 10.11 18.03
C LYS A 96 -5.36 10.84 17.98
N PRO A 97 -5.36 12.17 17.85
CA PRO A 97 -6.58 12.95 17.71
C PRO A 97 -7.12 12.87 16.28
N LYS A 98 -8.44 12.92 16.15
CA LYS A 98 -9.16 13.09 14.89
C LYS A 98 -10.26 14.11 15.06
N VAL A 99 -10.42 14.97 14.07
CA VAL A 99 -11.56 15.88 13.90
C VAL A 99 -12.10 15.69 12.50
N ASP A 100 -13.38 15.44 12.39
CA ASP A 100 -14.08 15.18 11.13
C ASP A 100 -15.35 16.04 11.10
N TYR A 101 -15.34 17.06 10.28
CA TYR A 101 -16.43 18.00 10.12
C TYR A 101 -17.10 17.83 8.76
N ARG A 102 -18.42 17.63 8.78
CA ARG A 102 -19.27 17.48 7.60
C ARG A 102 -20.24 18.65 7.53
N PHE A 103 -20.40 19.22 6.34
CA PHE A 103 -21.33 20.28 6.04
C PHE A 103 -22.10 20.02 4.73
N ASP A 104 -23.41 19.83 4.82
CA ASP A 104 -24.32 19.75 3.68
C ASP A 104 -24.71 21.17 3.26
N ILE A 105 -23.97 21.75 2.28
CA ILE A 105 -24.23 23.11 1.76
C ILE A 105 -25.62 23.16 1.13
N THR A 106 -25.92 22.13 0.30
CA THR A 106 -27.24 21.88 -0.27
C THR A 106 -27.57 20.39 -0.09
N PRO A 107 -28.80 19.93 -0.38
CA PRO A 107 -29.10 18.50 -0.39
C PRO A 107 -28.22 17.68 -1.33
N GLN A 108 -27.64 18.33 -2.34
CA GLN A 108 -26.78 17.70 -3.34
C GLN A 108 -25.28 17.84 -3.05
N LEU A 109 -24.87 18.96 -2.44
CA LEU A 109 -23.46 19.28 -2.23
C LEU A 109 -23.07 19.17 -0.76
N GLN A 110 -22.15 18.25 -0.49
CA GLN A 110 -21.55 18.03 0.82
C GLN A 110 -20.06 18.37 0.79
N LEU A 111 -19.58 19.04 1.82
CA LEU A 111 -18.17 19.21 2.13
C LEU A 111 -17.82 18.43 3.39
N ARG A 112 -16.61 17.89 3.44
CA ARG A 112 -16.04 17.22 4.60
C ARG A 112 -14.60 17.66 4.77
N VAL A 113 -14.24 18.00 5.99
CA VAL A 113 -12.87 18.33 6.37
C VAL A 113 -12.46 17.43 7.51
N MET A 114 -11.35 16.70 7.32
CA MET A 114 -10.83 15.81 8.34
C MET A 114 -9.37 16.13 8.62
N ILE A 115 -9.02 16.17 9.89
CA ILE A 115 -7.65 16.26 10.38
C ILE A 115 -7.46 15.12 11.37
N GLU A 116 -6.45 14.30 11.13
CA GLU A 116 -6.19 13.10 11.92
C GLU A 116 -4.69 12.85 12.06
N LYS A 117 -4.26 12.42 13.23
CA LYS A 117 -2.93 11.86 13.40
C LYS A 117 -3.02 10.32 13.34
N PHE A 118 -2.38 9.78 12.34
CA PHE A 118 -2.27 8.33 12.12
C PHE A 118 -0.89 7.82 12.55
N VAL A 119 -0.85 6.64 13.18
CA VAL A 119 0.39 5.93 13.54
C VAL A 119 0.40 4.59 12.83
N ARG A 120 1.45 4.31 12.05
CA ARG A 120 1.63 3.03 11.38
C ARG A 120 2.17 2.02 12.37
N GLN A 121 1.54 0.86 12.44
CA GLN A 121 2.10 -0.26 13.18
C GLN A 121 3.32 -0.81 12.44
N LEU A 122 4.35 -1.17 13.20
CA LEU A 122 5.57 -1.74 12.64
C LEU A 122 5.30 -3.17 12.12
N SER A 123 5.90 -3.48 10.99
CA SER A 123 5.95 -4.86 10.51
C SER A 123 6.99 -5.63 11.33
N PHE A 124 6.58 -6.75 11.91
CA PHE A 124 7.51 -7.59 12.68
C PHE A 124 8.60 -8.22 11.81
N MET A 125 8.33 -8.35 10.50
CA MET A 125 9.34 -8.80 9.54
C MET A 125 10.51 -7.83 9.41
N ASP A 126 10.31 -6.53 9.70
CA ASP A 126 11.37 -5.52 9.65
C ASP A 126 12.38 -5.64 10.81
N PHE A 127 12.04 -6.42 11.85
CA PHE A 127 12.93 -6.66 13.00
C PHE A 127 13.79 -7.91 12.86
N VAL A 128 13.43 -8.82 11.96
CA VAL A 128 14.08 -10.13 11.82
C VAL A 128 14.82 -10.22 10.48
N ALA A 129 15.83 -11.10 10.42
CA ALA A 129 16.48 -11.38 9.16
C ALA A 129 15.52 -12.15 8.23
N ILE A 130 15.42 -11.73 7.00
CA ILE A 130 14.65 -12.39 5.95
C ILE A 130 15.52 -12.59 4.72
N ASN A 131 15.22 -13.63 3.94
CA ASN A 131 15.80 -13.80 2.63
C ASN A 131 14.86 -13.16 1.59
N ASP A 132 15.37 -12.22 0.80
CA ASP A 132 14.61 -11.65 -0.30
C ASP A 132 14.63 -12.63 -1.48
N GLN A 133 13.53 -13.36 -1.66
CA GLN A 133 13.36 -14.32 -2.76
C GLN A 133 12.90 -13.64 -4.06
N THR A 134 12.62 -12.35 -4.03
CA THR A 134 12.18 -11.59 -5.20
C THR A 134 13.35 -11.08 -6.03
N ASP A 135 14.53 -11.08 -5.45
CA ASP A 135 15.78 -10.73 -6.09
C ASP A 135 16.55 -12.00 -6.50
N GLU A 136 17.09 -12.03 -7.73
CA GLU A 136 17.85 -13.19 -8.24
C GLU A 136 19.15 -13.42 -7.44
N ASP A 137 19.68 -12.36 -6.82
CA ASP A 137 20.90 -12.42 -6.02
C ASP A 137 20.67 -12.84 -4.57
N SER A 138 19.43 -13.12 -4.18
CA SER A 138 19.06 -13.74 -2.90
C SER A 138 19.67 -13.07 -1.67
N ASP A 139 19.67 -11.75 -1.63
CA ASP A 139 20.26 -11.00 -0.53
C ASP A 139 19.49 -11.25 0.78
N THR A 140 20.26 -11.51 1.83
CA THR A 140 19.71 -11.59 3.18
C THR A 140 19.57 -10.19 3.74
N LEU A 141 18.32 -9.75 3.91
CA LEU A 141 18.01 -8.48 4.52
C LEU A 141 18.10 -8.59 6.05
N PRO A 142 19.00 -7.86 6.71
CA PRO A 142 19.06 -7.86 8.17
C PRO A 142 17.86 -7.12 8.76
N GLY A 143 17.36 -7.60 9.90
CA GLY A 143 16.38 -6.88 10.67
C GLY A 143 16.97 -5.66 11.38
N ASN A 144 16.12 -4.69 11.71
CA ASN A 144 16.52 -3.51 12.47
C ASN A 144 15.75 -3.43 13.81
N SER A 145 16.47 -3.70 14.91
CA SER A 145 15.90 -3.64 16.26
C SER A 145 15.61 -2.23 16.78
N ASN A 146 16.02 -1.19 16.03
CA ASN A 146 15.89 0.22 16.42
C ASN A 146 14.74 0.96 15.76
N LEU A 147 13.85 0.24 15.07
CA LEU A 147 12.69 0.83 14.39
C LEU A 147 11.76 1.55 15.35
N ARG A 148 11.19 2.65 14.89
CA ARG A 148 10.12 3.39 15.55
C ARG A 148 8.90 3.43 14.64
N PRO A 149 7.67 3.39 15.19
CA PRO A 149 6.47 3.63 14.39
C PRO A 149 6.55 4.99 13.69
N ASP A 150 6.37 5.00 12.37
CA ASP A 150 6.16 6.26 11.68
C ASP A 150 4.73 6.74 11.92
N TYR A 151 4.55 8.05 11.88
CA TYR A 151 3.22 8.63 11.99
C TYR A 151 3.11 9.83 11.05
N TRP A 152 1.85 10.14 10.68
CA TRP A 152 1.59 11.32 9.87
C TRP A 152 0.34 12.05 10.32
N TRP A 153 0.33 13.33 10.02
CA TRP A 153 -0.87 14.12 10.02
C TRP A 153 -1.52 14.02 8.65
N ASN A 154 -2.77 13.59 8.62
CA ASN A 154 -3.62 13.56 7.44
C ASN A 154 -4.55 14.77 7.47
N TYR A 155 -4.40 15.65 6.50
CA TYR A 155 -5.28 16.78 6.24
C TYR A 155 -6.09 16.44 5.00
N ASN A 156 -7.39 16.24 5.14
CA ASN A 156 -8.26 15.79 4.07
C ASN A 156 -9.40 16.78 3.84
N PHE A 157 -9.66 17.12 2.59
CA PHE A 157 -10.76 17.95 2.16
C PHE A 157 -11.51 17.22 1.01
N LEU A 158 -12.78 16.85 1.26
CA LEU A 158 -13.64 16.15 0.33
C LEU A 158 -14.84 17.02 -0.03
N ALA A 159 -15.11 17.17 -1.31
CA ALA A 159 -16.36 17.69 -1.86
C ALA A 159 -17.10 16.57 -2.59
N GLU A 160 -18.34 16.30 -2.24
CA GLU A 160 -19.21 15.32 -2.90
C GLU A 160 -20.45 16.01 -3.47
N TYR A 161 -20.74 15.77 -4.75
CA TYR A 161 -21.91 16.26 -5.41
C TYR A 161 -22.77 15.10 -5.93
N ARG A 162 -24.01 15.03 -5.44
CA ARG A 162 -25.02 14.08 -5.88
C ARG A 162 -25.79 14.67 -7.06
N LEU A 163 -25.74 13.96 -8.17
CA LEU A 163 -26.43 14.38 -9.38
C LEU A 163 -27.97 14.32 -9.19
N PRO A 164 -28.72 15.25 -9.76
CA PRO A 164 -30.18 15.21 -9.72
C PRO A 164 -30.74 13.89 -10.29
N ASP A 165 -31.96 13.53 -9.88
CA ASP A 165 -32.70 12.35 -10.35
C ASP A 165 -31.95 11.03 -10.15
N ASP A 166 -31.20 10.90 -9.07
CA ASP A 166 -30.40 9.72 -8.69
C ASP A 166 -29.46 9.23 -9.80
N GLN A 167 -28.97 10.17 -10.64
CA GLN A 167 -28.09 9.83 -11.75
C GLN A 167 -26.67 9.48 -11.32
N GLY A 168 -26.33 9.68 -10.03
CA GLY A 168 -25.03 9.28 -9.50
C GLY A 168 -24.38 10.32 -8.61
N VAL A 169 -23.08 10.15 -8.41
CA VAL A 169 -22.25 10.97 -7.53
C VAL A 169 -20.92 11.28 -8.18
N VAL A 170 -20.44 12.49 -7.95
CA VAL A 170 -19.07 12.90 -8.28
C VAL A 170 -18.44 13.46 -7.01
N SER A 171 -17.20 13.08 -6.74
CA SER A 171 -16.45 13.63 -5.61
C SER A 171 -15.06 14.09 -6.04
N ALA A 172 -14.59 15.12 -5.37
CA ALA A 172 -13.21 15.61 -5.46
C ALA A 172 -12.61 15.58 -4.05
N ASN A 173 -11.47 14.95 -3.91
CA ASN A 173 -10.77 14.79 -2.65
C ASN A 173 -9.35 15.30 -2.78
N PHE A 174 -8.94 16.17 -1.87
CA PHE A 174 -7.56 16.58 -1.71
C PHE A 174 -7.08 16.15 -0.35
N TYR A 175 -5.91 15.52 -0.27
CA TYR A 175 -5.29 15.23 1.01
C TYR A 175 -3.78 15.42 0.99
N HIS A 176 -3.28 15.82 2.15
CA HIS A 176 -1.87 15.99 2.43
C HIS A 176 -1.49 15.14 3.64
N HIS A 177 -0.47 14.31 3.48
CA HIS A 177 0.13 13.55 4.56
C HIS A 177 1.51 14.14 4.88
N ARG A 178 1.70 14.53 6.12
CA ARG A 178 3.01 14.95 6.62
C ARG A 178 3.55 13.91 7.58
N HIS A 179 4.47 13.10 7.07
CA HIS A 179 5.10 12.00 7.77
C HIS A 179 6.20 12.46 8.71
N LYS A 180 6.33 11.74 9.83
CA LYS A 180 7.43 11.83 10.80
C LYS A 180 7.95 10.43 11.07
N ASP A 181 9.27 10.32 11.29
CA ASP A 181 9.96 9.04 11.44
C ASP A 181 9.66 8.07 10.28
N PHE A 182 9.55 8.63 9.05
CA PHE A 182 9.10 7.91 7.86
C PHE A 182 9.98 6.68 7.59
N LEU A 183 9.33 5.52 7.40
CA LEU A 183 10.01 4.25 7.18
C LEU A 183 10.36 4.06 5.70
N GLN A 184 11.65 3.89 5.44
CA GLN A 184 12.24 3.54 4.15
C GLN A 184 13.45 2.63 4.40
N ARG A 185 14.26 2.37 3.37
CA ARG A 185 15.52 1.66 3.49
C ARG A 185 16.62 2.60 4.00
N ILE A 186 17.50 2.09 4.86
CA ILE A 186 18.69 2.76 5.36
C ILE A 186 19.91 1.86 5.22
N ASP A 187 21.10 2.46 5.19
CA ASP A 187 22.37 1.75 5.25
C ASP A 187 22.60 1.19 6.66
N VAL A 188 22.86 -0.11 6.75
CA VAL A 188 23.25 -0.84 7.95
C VAL A 188 24.53 -1.65 7.74
N SER A 189 25.34 -1.26 6.78
CA SER A 189 26.59 -1.91 6.38
C SER A 189 27.62 -1.94 7.52
N ASN A 190 28.42 -3.00 7.56
CA ASN A 190 29.55 -3.14 8.50
C ASN A 190 30.91 -2.82 7.84
N GLY A 191 30.92 -1.97 6.85
CA GLY A 191 32.10 -1.57 6.08
C GLY A 191 31.91 -1.73 4.59
N PRO A 192 32.90 -1.38 3.79
CA PRO A 192 32.77 -1.32 2.32
C PRO A 192 32.60 -2.70 1.66
N ASP A 193 33.02 -3.78 2.35
CA ASP A 193 32.97 -5.14 1.81
C ASP A 193 31.70 -5.91 2.25
N GLU A 194 30.84 -5.30 3.08
CA GLU A 194 29.62 -5.92 3.59
C GLU A 194 28.48 -4.89 3.54
N ILE A 195 28.06 -4.56 2.31
CA ILE A 195 27.01 -3.58 2.06
C ILE A 195 25.65 -4.22 2.33
N ARG A 196 24.84 -3.56 3.14
CA ARG A 196 23.51 -4.05 3.53
C ARG A 196 22.56 -2.90 3.80
N SER A 197 21.33 -3.06 3.39
CA SER A 197 20.25 -2.14 3.75
C SER A 197 19.20 -2.84 4.61
N ALA A 198 18.51 -2.07 5.44
CA ALA A 198 17.38 -2.53 6.25
C ALA A 198 16.29 -1.47 6.29
N ALA A 199 15.09 -1.87 6.75
CA ALA A 199 14.06 -0.90 7.09
C ALA A 199 14.56 0.06 8.18
N GLY A 200 14.31 1.36 8.03
CA GLY A 200 14.75 2.37 8.97
C GLY A 200 13.96 3.66 8.90
N ASN A 201 14.12 4.50 9.92
CA ASN A 201 13.44 5.79 10.00
C ASN A 201 14.32 6.89 9.39
N ILE A 202 13.86 7.51 8.30
CA ILE A 202 14.64 8.50 7.53
C ILE A 202 14.21 9.96 7.76
N GLY A 203 13.35 10.22 8.76
CA GLY A 203 12.95 11.57 9.12
C GLY A 203 11.57 11.97 8.61
N THR A 204 11.46 13.08 7.88
CA THR A 204 10.16 13.63 7.45
C THR A 204 9.94 13.45 5.97
N GLY A 205 8.67 13.20 5.60
CA GLY A 205 8.24 13.15 4.20
C GLY A 205 6.87 13.79 4.04
N ASP A 206 6.63 14.37 2.89
CA ASP A 206 5.34 14.97 2.55
C ASP A 206 4.75 14.29 1.31
N MET A 207 3.43 14.08 1.31
CA MET A 207 2.68 13.54 0.18
C MET A 207 1.40 14.32 -0.04
N TYR A 208 1.12 14.66 -1.29
CA TYR A 208 -0.10 15.34 -1.72
C TYR A 208 -0.82 14.48 -2.75
N VAL A 209 -2.13 14.42 -2.62
CA VAL A 209 -2.98 13.69 -3.57
C VAL A 209 -4.21 14.53 -3.88
N PHE A 210 -4.52 14.65 -5.16
CA PHE A 210 -5.82 15.11 -5.65
C PHE A 210 -6.50 13.97 -6.39
N GLU A 211 -7.70 13.61 -5.95
CA GLU A 211 -8.48 12.50 -6.48
C GLU A 211 -9.87 12.96 -6.91
N VAL A 212 -10.32 12.53 -8.07
CA VAL A 212 -11.69 12.68 -8.53
C VAL A 212 -12.30 11.30 -8.74
N LYS A 213 -13.47 11.07 -8.16
CA LYS A 213 -14.28 9.87 -8.40
C LYS A 213 -15.63 10.24 -8.98
N GLY A 214 -16.11 9.41 -9.90
CA GLY A 214 -17.44 9.56 -10.49
C GLY A 214 -18.13 8.22 -10.67
N SER A 215 -19.42 8.19 -10.38
CA SER A 215 -20.31 7.07 -10.70
C SER A 215 -21.60 7.66 -11.25
N ILE A 216 -21.81 7.56 -12.56
CA ILE A 216 -22.79 8.36 -13.27
C ILE A 216 -23.61 7.46 -14.22
N ARG A 217 -24.93 7.46 -14.08
CA ARG A 217 -25.85 6.89 -15.08
C ARG A 217 -26.01 7.85 -16.24
N LEU A 218 -25.83 7.34 -17.46
CA LEU A 218 -25.81 8.15 -18.67
C LEU A 218 -27.23 8.47 -19.22
N LYS A 219 -28.21 8.59 -18.33
CA LYS A 219 -29.63 8.87 -18.67
C LYS A 219 -29.79 10.14 -19.51
N ARG A 220 -29.03 11.20 -19.19
CA ARG A 220 -29.06 12.48 -19.95
C ARG A 220 -28.55 12.36 -21.39
N LEU A 221 -27.76 11.33 -21.66
CA LEU A 221 -27.27 11.00 -23.02
C LEU A 221 -28.16 9.99 -23.72
N GLY A 222 -29.37 9.73 -23.20
CA GLY A 222 -30.31 8.77 -23.78
C GLY A 222 -29.98 7.30 -23.44
N MET A 223 -29.05 7.04 -22.53
CA MET A 223 -28.57 5.70 -22.13
C MET A 223 -28.85 5.43 -20.65
N PRO A 224 -30.13 5.26 -20.23
CA PRO A 224 -30.47 5.17 -18.81
C PRO A 224 -29.89 3.92 -18.10
N ASN A 225 -29.62 2.87 -18.86
CA ASN A 225 -29.11 1.59 -18.34
C ASN A 225 -27.59 1.48 -18.42
N VAL A 226 -26.90 2.57 -18.79
CA VAL A 226 -25.44 2.60 -18.82
C VAL A 226 -24.92 3.35 -17.58
N LEU A 227 -24.04 2.68 -16.85
CA LEU A 227 -23.30 3.24 -15.73
C LEU A 227 -21.86 3.46 -16.16
N PHE A 228 -21.38 4.69 -16.02
CA PHE A 228 -19.98 5.05 -16.14
C PHE A 228 -19.40 5.28 -14.76
N THR A 229 -18.26 4.64 -14.45
CA THR A 229 -17.50 4.93 -13.24
C THR A 229 -16.08 5.36 -13.59
N THR A 230 -15.51 6.25 -12.78
CA THR A 230 -14.12 6.67 -12.96
C THR A 230 -13.47 6.99 -11.63
N THR A 231 -12.17 6.73 -11.54
CA THR A 231 -11.27 7.23 -10.52
C THR A 231 -10.05 7.78 -11.21
N ALA A 232 -9.79 9.06 -10.99
CA ALA A 232 -8.58 9.72 -11.46
C ALA A 232 -7.89 10.35 -10.27
N ASN A 233 -6.60 10.08 -10.07
CA ASN A 233 -5.82 10.78 -9.08
C ASN A 233 -4.46 11.18 -9.64
N VAL A 234 -3.96 12.30 -9.14
CA VAL A 234 -2.57 12.73 -9.31
C VAL A 234 -1.97 12.91 -7.93
N ARG A 235 -0.71 12.49 -7.78
CA ARG A 235 -0.03 12.49 -6.50
C ARG A 235 1.45 12.86 -6.67
N ASP A 236 1.97 13.55 -5.67
CA ASP A 236 3.38 13.79 -5.56
C ASP A 236 3.84 13.63 -4.11
N SER A 237 5.12 13.31 -3.93
CA SER A 237 5.69 13.09 -2.61
C SER A 237 7.17 13.42 -2.63
N TRP A 238 7.73 13.79 -1.51
CA TRP A 238 9.15 14.04 -1.35
C TRP A 238 9.65 13.66 0.02
N VAL A 239 10.83 13.10 0.00
CA VAL A 239 11.61 12.71 1.16
C VAL A 239 13.09 12.89 0.84
N LYS A 240 13.89 13.18 1.84
CA LYS A 240 15.34 13.14 1.68
C LYS A 240 15.79 11.68 1.62
N ASP A 241 16.56 11.33 0.61
CA ASP A 241 17.11 9.98 0.47
C ASP A 241 18.08 9.65 1.60
N SER A 242 18.14 8.38 1.98
CA SER A 242 18.99 7.90 3.07
C SER A 242 20.40 7.50 2.63
N PHE A 243 20.59 7.24 1.32
CA PHE A 243 21.86 6.74 0.77
C PHE A 243 22.67 7.85 0.09
N ILE A 244 21.95 8.74 -0.63
CA ILE A 244 22.55 9.84 -1.38
C ILE A 244 21.83 11.15 -1.03
N ASP A 245 22.53 12.26 -1.13
CA ASP A 245 22.04 13.57 -0.67
C ASP A 245 21.09 14.25 -1.70
N ILE A 246 20.00 13.54 -2.05
CA ILE A 246 18.97 14.07 -2.95
C ILE A 246 17.59 14.09 -2.28
N THR A 247 16.70 14.91 -2.80
CA THR A 247 15.27 14.82 -2.51
C THR A 247 14.59 14.04 -3.62
N ARG A 248 13.85 13.01 -3.25
CA ARG A 248 13.15 12.12 -4.18
C ARG A 248 11.74 11.81 -3.73
N ARG A 249 11.00 11.13 -4.58
CA ARG A 249 9.67 10.60 -4.25
C ARG A 249 9.76 9.39 -3.33
N PHE A 250 8.68 9.08 -2.66
CA PHE A 250 8.57 7.85 -1.86
C PHE A 250 8.77 6.62 -2.73
N ASN A 251 9.42 5.60 -2.18
CA ASN A 251 9.53 4.32 -2.85
C ASN A 251 8.15 3.72 -3.15
N ASN A 252 8.02 3.07 -4.31
CA ASN A 252 6.80 2.39 -4.75
C ASN A 252 5.57 3.31 -4.91
N TYR A 253 5.81 4.60 -5.22
CA TYR A 253 4.75 5.58 -5.41
C TYR A 253 4.72 6.09 -6.86
N HIS A 254 3.71 5.70 -7.64
CA HIS A 254 3.47 6.25 -8.97
C HIS A 254 2.78 7.62 -8.90
N ARG A 255 2.86 8.43 -9.97
CA ARG A 255 2.35 9.81 -10.00
C ARG A 255 0.84 9.93 -10.08
N GLY A 256 0.14 8.85 -10.30
CA GLY A 256 -1.30 8.85 -10.31
C GLY A 256 -1.89 7.65 -11.02
N GLU A 257 -3.21 7.65 -11.08
CA GLU A 257 -3.99 6.62 -11.74
C GLU A 257 -5.14 7.27 -12.50
N PHE A 258 -5.49 6.66 -13.62
CA PHE A 258 -6.73 6.95 -14.33
C PHE A 258 -7.41 5.65 -14.69
N ASN A 259 -8.48 5.35 -13.97
CA ASN A 259 -9.27 4.14 -14.16
C ASN A 259 -10.69 4.54 -14.52
N TRP A 260 -11.29 3.82 -15.46
CA TRP A 260 -12.69 4.00 -15.79
C TRP A 260 -13.34 2.67 -16.16
N SER A 261 -14.66 2.59 -15.97
CA SER A 261 -15.45 1.46 -16.43
C SER A 261 -16.79 1.90 -17.00
N ILE A 262 -17.31 1.11 -17.93
CA ILE A 262 -18.65 1.22 -18.46
C ILE A 262 -19.35 -0.12 -18.27
N ARG A 263 -20.53 -0.08 -17.64
CA ARG A 263 -21.43 -1.23 -17.52
C ARG A 263 -22.75 -0.88 -18.20
N HIS A 264 -23.26 -1.77 -19.05
CA HIS A 264 -24.58 -1.68 -19.66
C HIS A 264 -25.46 -2.83 -19.20
N ASP A 265 -26.57 -2.51 -18.58
CA ASP A 265 -27.62 -3.45 -18.20
C ASP A 265 -28.65 -3.55 -19.30
N ILE A 266 -29.02 -4.79 -19.72
CA ILE A 266 -30.07 -5.08 -20.72
C ILE A 266 -31.14 -5.92 -20.00
N PRO A 267 -32.13 -5.26 -19.33
CA PRO A 267 -33.09 -5.97 -18.47
C PRO A 267 -33.92 -7.02 -19.22
N ASN A 268 -34.33 -6.71 -20.45
CA ASN A 268 -35.16 -7.61 -21.27
C ASN A 268 -34.47 -8.94 -21.61
N LEU A 269 -33.12 -8.96 -21.59
CA LEU A 269 -32.32 -10.16 -21.82
C LEU A 269 -31.78 -10.75 -20.52
N ARG A 270 -32.10 -10.16 -19.39
CA ARG A 270 -31.47 -10.48 -18.06
C ARG A 270 -29.97 -10.55 -18.17
N MET A 271 -29.37 -9.63 -18.91
CA MET A 271 -27.94 -9.59 -19.24
C MET A 271 -27.33 -8.25 -18.87
N ASN A 272 -26.08 -8.27 -18.52
CA ASN A 272 -25.25 -7.09 -18.45
C ASN A 272 -23.84 -7.39 -18.98
N TYR A 273 -23.15 -6.36 -19.43
CA TYR A 273 -21.77 -6.45 -19.86
C TYR A 273 -21.04 -5.15 -19.51
N GLY A 274 -19.73 -5.25 -19.44
CA GLY A 274 -18.90 -4.09 -19.12
C GLY A 274 -17.47 -4.24 -19.59
N ILE A 275 -16.83 -3.09 -19.66
CA ILE A 275 -15.40 -2.95 -19.92
C ILE A 275 -14.81 -1.99 -18.89
N GLU A 276 -13.61 -2.31 -18.46
CA GLU A 276 -12.83 -1.50 -17.53
C GLU A 276 -11.43 -1.27 -18.09
N MET A 277 -10.92 -0.06 -17.90
CA MET A 277 -9.55 0.29 -18.20
C MET A 277 -8.86 0.76 -16.92
N ARG A 278 -7.65 0.29 -16.70
CA ARG A 278 -6.75 0.75 -15.62
C ARG A 278 -5.45 1.24 -16.22
N ASN A 279 -5.01 2.38 -15.73
CA ASN A 279 -3.75 2.98 -16.16
C ASN A 279 -3.07 3.71 -15.02
N ARG A 280 -1.75 3.62 -14.95
CA ARG A 280 -0.90 4.46 -14.10
C ARG A 280 -0.47 5.69 -14.89
N ILE A 281 -0.61 6.87 -14.30
CA ILE A 281 -0.11 8.11 -14.88
C ILE A 281 1.41 8.15 -14.65
N ASP A 282 2.16 8.47 -15.70
CA ASP A 282 3.62 8.50 -15.69
C ASP A 282 4.26 7.14 -15.31
N GLY A 283 3.59 6.08 -15.72
CA GLY A 283 4.04 4.70 -15.86
C GLY A 283 4.51 4.00 -14.60
N GLY A 284 5.62 4.42 -14.01
CA GLY A 284 6.39 3.60 -13.12
C GLY A 284 6.29 3.91 -11.63
N THR A 285 6.64 2.92 -10.82
CA THR A 285 7.00 3.11 -9.42
C THR A 285 8.50 2.91 -9.29
N LYS A 286 9.19 3.86 -8.64
CA LYS A 286 10.62 3.72 -8.36
C LYS A 286 10.86 3.20 -6.95
N ARG A 287 11.83 2.31 -6.83
CA ARG A 287 12.41 1.86 -5.56
C ARG A 287 13.90 2.22 -5.56
N TRP A 288 14.36 2.82 -4.49
CA TRP A 288 15.75 3.14 -4.24
C TRP A 288 16.25 2.26 -3.11
N ASP A 289 17.36 1.59 -3.34
CA ASP A 289 18.08 0.84 -2.32
C ASP A 289 19.57 1.17 -2.35
N ILE A 290 20.36 0.54 -1.49
CA ILE A 290 21.77 0.86 -1.25
C ILE A 290 22.66 0.59 -2.47
N GLU A 291 22.29 -0.36 -3.32
CA GLU A 291 23.05 -0.80 -4.50
C GLU A 291 22.26 -0.68 -5.80
N ASP A 292 20.95 -0.36 -5.73
CA ASP A 292 20.13 -0.33 -6.93
C ASP A 292 19.01 0.74 -6.95
N ILE A 293 18.55 0.98 -8.18
CA ILE A 293 17.32 1.73 -8.46
C ILE A 293 16.47 0.87 -9.40
N GLU A 294 15.27 0.54 -8.97
CA GLU A 294 14.29 -0.15 -9.81
C GLU A 294 13.14 0.77 -10.21
N GLU A 295 12.61 0.56 -11.41
CA GLU A 295 11.41 1.22 -11.90
C GLU A 295 10.49 0.21 -12.56
N ASP A 296 9.31 -0.02 -11.96
CA ASP A 296 8.26 -0.85 -12.56
C ASP A 296 7.30 0.00 -13.37
N HIS A 297 6.98 -0.44 -14.58
CA HIS A 297 5.99 0.22 -15.44
C HIS A 297 5.13 -0.80 -16.19
N ALA A 298 3.93 -0.38 -16.57
CA ALA A 298 3.01 -1.16 -17.36
C ALA A 298 2.13 -0.23 -18.20
N ASP A 299 1.76 -0.68 -19.38
CA ASP A 299 0.80 -0.02 -20.25
C ASP A 299 -0.64 -0.11 -19.71
N PRO A 300 -1.57 0.72 -20.23
CA PRO A 300 -2.98 0.60 -19.88
C PRO A 300 -3.54 -0.78 -20.17
N TYR A 301 -4.20 -1.35 -19.18
CA TYR A 301 -4.70 -2.69 -19.25
C TYR A 301 -6.23 -2.69 -19.24
N PHE A 302 -6.82 -3.56 -20.07
CA PHE A 302 -8.26 -3.66 -20.25
C PHE A 302 -8.78 -5.01 -19.79
N GLU A 303 -9.92 -4.98 -19.10
CA GLU A 303 -10.71 -6.17 -18.79
C GLU A 303 -12.18 -5.94 -19.09
N GLY A 304 -12.91 -7.03 -19.30
CA GLY A 304 -14.33 -6.98 -19.61
C GLY A 304 -15.06 -8.20 -19.13
N PHE A 305 -16.38 -8.11 -19.10
CA PHE A 305 -17.24 -9.22 -18.73
C PHE A 305 -18.57 -9.20 -19.49
N ILE A 306 -19.17 -10.37 -19.60
CA ILE A 306 -20.56 -10.56 -19.99
C ILE A 306 -21.21 -11.46 -18.94
N GLU A 307 -22.37 -11.07 -18.45
CA GLU A 307 -23.15 -11.81 -17.47
C GLU A 307 -24.58 -11.99 -17.94
N ILE A 308 -25.12 -13.17 -17.84
CA ILE A 308 -26.50 -13.51 -18.20
C ILE A 308 -27.13 -14.40 -17.13
N ILE A 309 -28.39 -14.14 -16.82
CA ILE A 309 -29.21 -14.98 -15.95
C ILE A 309 -30.10 -15.85 -16.83
N ALA A 310 -29.90 -17.17 -16.77
CA ALA A 310 -30.61 -18.15 -17.59
C ALA A 310 -30.95 -19.40 -16.78
N PHE A 311 -31.76 -20.29 -17.34
CA PHE A 311 -32.15 -21.59 -16.72
C PHE A 311 -32.67 -21.42 -15.28
N GLY A 312 -33.66 -20.55 -15.11
CA GLY A 312 -34.15 -20.15 -13.78
C GLY A 312 -33.34 -18.96 -13.25
N ASP A 313 -32.60 -19.18 -12.17
CA ASP A 313 -31.81 -18.13 -11.50
C ASP A 313 -30.29 -18.42 -11.51
N LEU A 314 -29.85 -19.22 -12.50
CA LEU A 314 -28.41 -19.43 -12.69
C LEU A 314 -27.81 -18.22 -13.39
N THR A 315 -26.78 -17.65 -12.78
CA THR A 315 -25.99 -16.57 -13.34
C THR A 315 -24.71 -17.14 -13.96
N PHE A 316 -24.55 -16.90 -15.25
CA PHE A 316 -23.33 -17.22 -16.02
C PHE A 316 -22.56 -15.95 -16.26
N ARG A 317 -21.31 -15.90 -15.84
CA ARG A 317 -20.44 -14.75 -16.04
C ARG A 317 -19.13 -15.18 -16.70
N LEU A 318 -18.92 -14.67 -17.92
CA LEU A 318 -17.64 -14.77 -18.62
C LEU A 318 -16.83 -13.50 -18.32
N ASN A 319 -15.62 -13.67 -17.77
CA ASN A 319 -14.67 -12.60 -17.58
C ASN A 319 -13.50 -12.78 -18.54
N ALA A 320 -13.04 -11.67 -19.10
CA ALA A 320 -11.83 -11.58 -19.92
C ALA A 320 -10.92 -10.53 -19.33
N ARG A 321 -9.69 -10.92 -18.95
CA ARG A 321 -8.69 -10.05 -18.34
C ARG A 321 -7.48 -9.90 -19.24
N ASN A 322 -6.80 -8.78 -19.09
CA ASN A 322 -5.63 -8.42 -19.88
C ASN A 322 -5.88 -8.49 -21.39
N LEU A 323 -6.99 -7.89 -21.85
CA LEU A 323 -7.41 -7.92 -23.26
C LEU A 323 -6.36 -7.31 -24.21
N THR A 324 -5.56 -6.39 -23.72
CA THR A 324 -4.46 -5.73 -24.44
C THR A 324 -3.15 -6.51 -24.42
N ASP A 325 -3.10 -7.63 -23.66
CA ASP A 325 -1.91 -8.46 -23.51
C ASP A 325 -0.69 -7.69 -22.97
N VAL A 326 -0.96 -6.85 -21.99
CA VAL A 326 0.04 -5.99 -21.35
C VAL A 326 1.03 -6.83 -20.54
N GLU A 327 2.28 -6.45 -20.63
CA GLU A 327 3.35 -6.93 -19.76
C GLU A 327 3.65 -5.90 -18.67
N VAL A 328 4.09 -6.36 -17.52
CA VAL A 328 4.68 -5.52 -16.48
C VAL A 328 6.18 -5.60 -16.65
N CYS A 329 6.80 -4.45 -16.85
CA CYS A 329 8.23 -4.35 -17.10
C CYS A 329 8.93 -3.72 -15.90
N ARG A 330 10.17 -4.12 -15.65
CA ARG A 330 11.07 -3.60 -14.63
C ARG A 330 12.38 -3.19 -15.30
N ASP A 331 12.78 -1.95 -15.07
CA ASP A 331 14.13 -1.45 -15.32
C ASP A 331 14.87 -1.43 -13.99
N ARG A 332 16.09 -1.95 -13.93
CA ARG A 332 16.95 -1.95 -12.77
C ARG A 332 18.33 -1.46 -13.13
N ILE A 333 18.82 -0.49 -12.38
CA ILE A 333 20.18 0.02 -12.48
C ILE A 333 20.91 -0.44 -11.23
N ARG A 334 21.97 -1.24 -11.40
CA ARG A 334 22.82 -1.73 -10.31
C ARG A 334 24.14 -0.98 -10.27
N TYR A 335 24.64 -0.79 -9.07
CA TYR A 335 25.90 -0.14 -8.78
C TYR A 335 26.85 -1.11 -8.08
N GLU A 336 28.12 -1.06 -8.46
CA GLU A 336 29.17 -1.80 -7.76
C GLU A 336 29.34 -1.22 -6.35
N GLY A 337 28.86 -1.96 -5.35
CA GLY A 337 28.86 -1.53 -3.97
C GLY A 337 27.85 -0.38 -3.71
N HIS A 338 28.17 0.49 -2.77
CA HIS A 338 27.25 1.54 -2.34
C HIS A 338 26.95 2.56 -3.46
N ILE A 339 25.65 2.81 -3.71
CA ILE A 339 25.14 3.71 -4.76
C ILE A 339 25.78 5.12 -4.76
N VAL A 340 26.24 5.59 -3.59
CA VAL A 340 26.93 6.89 -3.48
C VAL A 340 28.20 6.96 -4.31
N ASN A 341 28.85 5.82 -4.59
CA ASN A 341 30.05 5.74 -5.40
C ASN A 341 29.77 5.94 -6.87
N ASN A 342 28.51 5.75 -7.29
CA ASN A 342 28.03 5.91 -8.66
C ASN A 342 28.84 5.13 -9.72
N ILE A 343 29.32 3.94 -9.34
CA ILE A 343 30.01 3.01 -10.24
C ILE A 343 28.95 2.07 -10.80
N LEU A 344 28.61 2.24 -12.09
CA LEU A 344 27.62 1.40 -12.74
C LEU A 344 28.15 -0.03 -12.90
N GLU A 345 27.42 -1.03 -12.40
CA GLU A 345 27.69 -2.45 -12.59
C GLU A 345 26.93 -2.97 -13.81
N GLU A 346 25.59 -2.87 -13.79
CA GLU A 346 24.77 -3.36 -14.88
C GLU A 346 23.43 -2.61 -15.00
N VAL A 347 22.76 -2.80 -16.12
CA VAL A 347 21.38 -2.37 -16.36
C VAL A 347 20.58 -3.58 -16.82
N GLU A 348 19.57 -3.93 -16.05
CA GLU A 348 18.65 -5.02 -16.34
C GLU A 348 17.34 -4.48 -16.88
N TYR A 349 16.80 -5.19 -17.87
CA TYR A 349 15.44 -4.96 -18.36
C TYR A 349 14.69 -6.28 -18.40
N MET A 350 13.57 -6.36 -17.71
CA MET A 350 12.76 -7.56 -17.64
C MET A 350 11.28 -7.22 -17.79
N CYS A 351 10.58 -7.96 -18.66
CA CYS A 351 9.13 -7.90 -18.76
C CYS A 351 8.50 -9.25 -18.41
N ARG A 352 7.39 -9.21 -17.72
CA ARG A 352 6.57 -10.39 -17.38
C ARG A 352 5.17 -10.23 -17.96
N GLY A 353 4.80 -11.12 -18.86
CA GLY A 353 3.46 -11.23 -19.42
C GLY A 353 2.66 -12.31 -18.71
N PHE A 354 1.46 -11.98 -18.26
CA PHE A 354 0.51 -12.98 -17.71
C PHE A 354 -0.43 -13.51 -18.77
N GLY A 355 -0.38 -12.97 -19.99
CA GLY A 355 -1.26 -13.31 -21.09
C GLY A 355 -2.71 -12.88 -20.86
N ARG A 356 -3.54 -13.12 -21.87
CA ARG A 356 -5.00 -12.94 -21.78
C ARG A 356 -5.63 -14.11 -21.04
N THR A 357 -6.45 -13.82 -20.03
CA THR A 357 -7.13 -14.86 -19.28
C THR A 357 -8.65 -14.76 -19.42
N PHE A 358 -9.29 -15.92 -19.58
CA PHE A 358 -10.74 -16.05 -19.66
C PHE A 358 -11.21 -17.00 -18.56
N SER A 359 -12.25 -16.61 -17.85
CA SER A 359 -12.87 -17.45 -16.83
C SER A 359 -14.38 -17.43 -16.92
N LEU A 360 -15.00 -18.61 -16.79
CA LEU A 360 -16.44 -18.77 -16.69
C LEU A 360 -16.81 -19.07 -15.24
N GLN A 361 -17.72 -18.28 -14.69
CA GLN A 361 -18.29 -18.49 -13.36
C GLN A 361 -19.78 -18.81 -13.52
N VAL A 362 -20.24 -19.81 -12.79
CA VAL A 362 -21.68 -20.14 -12.70
C VAL A 362 -22.09 -20.07 -11.24
N THR A 363 -23.10 -19.27 -10.94
CA THR A 363 -23.62 -19.08 -9.57
C THR A 363 -25.12 -19.31 -9.56
N GLY A 364 -25.64 -19.94 -8.54
CA GLY A 364 -27.07 -20.17 -8.32
C GLY A 364 -27.38 -20.47 -6.87
N THR A 365 -28.63 -20.27 -6.49
CA THR A 365 -29.19 -20.70 -5.20
C THR A 365 -30.07 -21.93 -5.42
N PHE A 366 -29.85 -22.96 -4.64
CA PHE A 366 -30.58 -24.23 -4.71
C PHE A 366 -31.44 -24.39 -3.48
#